data_2bbdeee12125fa4eaebda17b4e801b4a
#
_entry.id   2bbdeee12125fa4eaebda17b4e801b4a
#
_cell.length_a   1.000
_cell.length_b   1.000
_cell.length_c   1.000
_cell.angle_alpha   90.00
_cell.angle_beta   90.00
_cell.angle_gamma   90.00
#
_symmetry.space_group_name_H-M   'P 1'
#
loop_
_entity.id
_entity.type
_entity.pdbx_description
1 polymer ?
#
loop_
_entity_poly.entity_id
_entity_poly.type
_entity_poly.pdbx_seq_one_letter_code
_entity_poly.pdbx_strand_id
1 'polypeptide(L)'
;MTQPSTPDQKTPPATKEGTKEGTNKLWQQVRENLQIVIIALILAFLLRTFVAEPRYIPSDSMIPTLQVGDRLVVDKLSYLFHAPNRGDVVVFNPPDVSELSDIGKDNAFIKRVIGLPGQQVRVQQGQVYINNQPLKENYLAEPIRYELPSFVVPEGQVFVLGDNRNYSNDSHVWGFLPKVNIIGRAFWRFFPFDRLGSIT
;
A
#
# COMPACT_ATOMS: atom_id res chain seq x y z
N MET A 1 -77.93 -12.18 -67.97
CA MET A 1 -76.60 -12.78 -67.76
C MET A 1 -75.95 -11.98 -66.66
N THR A 2 -76.04 -12.43 -65.46
CA THR A 2 -75.56 -11.79 -64.24
C THR A 2 -74.27 -12.51 -63.83
N GLN A 3 -73.15 -11.76 -63.71
CA GLN A 3 -71.93 -12.28 -63.17
C GLN A 3 -71.99 -12.20 -61.66
N PRO A 4 -71.40 -13.20 -60.93
CA PRO A 4 -71.36 -13.19 -59.50
C PRO A 4 -70.15 -12.43 -58.98
N SER A 5 -70.36 -11.67 -57.90
CA SER A 5 -69.39 -10.89 -57.16
C SER A 5 -68.45 -11.78 -56.35
N THR A 6 -67.15 -11.49 -56.42
CA THR A 6 -66.05 -12.14 -55.71
C THR A 6 -66.03 -11.69 -54.20
N PRO A 7 -65.86 -12.58 -53.24
CA PRO A 7 -65.82 -12.15 -51.83
C PRO A 7 -64.47 -11.55 -51.43
N ASP A 8 -64.57 -10.50 -50.64
CA ASP A 8 -63.49 -9.74 -49.97
C ASP A 8 -62.57 -10.62 -49.15
N GLN A 9 -61.27 -10.66 -49.49
CA GLN A 9 -60.27 -11.30 -48.63
C GLN A 9 -59.84 -10.34 -47.50
N LYS A 10 -60.31 -10.59 -46.31
CA LYS A 10 -59.80 -9.94 -45.10
C LYS A 10 -58.35 -10.36 -44.83
N THR A 11 -57.43 -9.42 -44.91
CA THR A 11 -56.05 -9.54 -44.48
C THR A 11 -56.00 -9.71 -42.94
N PRO A 12 -55.27 -10.70 -42.40
CA PRO A 12 -55.16 -10.85 -40.94
C PRO A 12 -54.30 -9.70 -40.35
N PRO A 13 -54.55 -9.28 -39.10
CA PRO A 13 -53.78 -8.20 -38.46
C PRO A 13 -52.32 -8.65 -38.20
N ALA A 14 -51.35 -7.81 -38.57
CA ALA A 14 -49.97 -8.01 -38.34
C ALA A 14 -49.70 -8.13 -36.83
N THR A 15 -49.23 -9.28 -36.41
CA THR A 15 -48.87 -9.59 -35.02
C THR A 15 -47.68 -8.76 -34.61
N LYS A 16 -47.82 -7.85 -33.64
CA LYS A 16 -46.77 -7.06 -33.01
C LYS A 16 -46.02 -7.89 -31.97
N GLU A 17 -45.40 -8.99 -32.37
CA GLU A 17 -44.60 -9.84 -31.43
C GLU A 17 -43.10 -9.56 -31.45
N GLY A 18 -42.57 -8.83 -32.43
CA GLY A 18 -41.13 -8.59 -32.57
C GLY A 18 -40.48 -7.58 -31.61
N THR A 19 -41.29 -6.78 -30.88
CA THR A 19 -40.74 -5.66 -30.08
C THR A 19 -40.40 -6.06 -28.63
N LYS A 20 -41.02 -7.11 -28.12
CA LYS A 20 -40.81 -7.55 -26.70
C LYS A 20 -39.58 -8.41 -26.52
N GLU A 21 -39.16 -9.21 -27.49
CA GLU A 21 -37.94 -10.04 -27.41
C GLU A 21 -36.64 -9.23 -27.46
N GLY A 22 -36.59 -8.16 -28.26
CA GLY A 22 -35.44 -7.28 -28.38
C GLY A 22 -35.16 -6.51 -27.07
N THR A 23 -36.22 -6.01 -26.42
CA THR A 23 -36.09 -5.29 -25.14
C THR A 23 -35.66 -6.22 -24.01
N ASN A 24 -36.16 -7.44 -23.95
CA ASN A 24 -35.77 -8.40 -22.91
C ASN A 24 -34.29 -8.82 -23.02
N LYS A 25 -33.78 -9.03 -24.24
CA LYS A 25 -32.35 -9.33 -24.49
C LYS A 25 -31.46 -8.15 -24.11
N LEU A 26 -31.87 -6.93 -24.40
CA LEU A 26 -31.13 -5.72 -24.05
C LEU A 26 -31.06 -5.54 -22.51
N TRP A 27 -32.18 -5.70 -21.82
CA TRP A 27 -32.24 -5.64 -20.36
C TRP A 27 -31.43 -6.75 -19.69
N GLN A 28 -31.39 -7.93 -20.27
CA GLN A 28 -30.57 -9.03 -19.78
C GLN A 28 -29.08 -8.73 -19.93
N GLN A 29 -28.64 -8.23 -21.07
CA GLN A 29 -27.24 -7.79 -21.28
C GLN A 29 -26.85 -6.64 -20.35
N VAL A 30 -27.71 -5.64 -20.15
CA VAL A 30 -27.46 -4.55 -19.20
C VAL A 30 -27.31 -5.07 -17.78
N ARG A 31 -28.17 -6.01 -17.35
CA ARG A 31 -28.09 -6.59 -16.03
C ARG A 31 -26.83 -7.43 -15.83
N GLU A 32 -26.43 -8.23 -16.82
CA GLU A 32 -25.20 -9.03 -16.79
C GLU A 32 -23.96 -8.13 -16.71
N ASN A 33 -23.88 -7.08 -17.53
CA ASN A 33 -22.80 -6.11 -17.49
C ASN A 33 -22.76 -5.35 -16.15
N LEU A 34 -23.91 -4.98 -15.59
CA LEU A 34 -24.01 -4.31 -14.30
C LEU A 34 -23.51 -5.22 -13.16
N GLN A 35 -23.85 -6.52 -13.19
CA GLN A 35 -23.33 -7.48 -12.22
C GLN A 35 -21.80 -7.59 -12.26
N ILE A 36 -21.21 -7.66 -13.46
CA ILE A 36 -19.75 -7.70 -13.63
C ILE A 36 -19.10 -6.44 -13.04
N VAL A 37 -19.68 -5.26 -13.33
CA VAL A 37 -19.17 -3.99 -12.78
C VAL A 37 -19.28 -3.96 -11.25
N ILE A 38 -20.40 -4.40 -10.69
CA ILE A 38 -20.58 -4.46 -9.22
C ILE A 38 -19.55 -5.41 -8.60
N ILE A 39 -19.38 -6.61 -9.15
CA ILE A 39 -18.40 -7.58 -8.65
C ILE A 39 -16.97 -6.99 -8.73
N ALA A 40 -16.63 -6.36 -9.85
CA ALA A 40 -15.33 -5.71 -10.03
C ALA A 40 -15.08 -4.59 -9.00
N LEU A 41 -16.10 -3.77 -8.71
CA LEU A 41 -16.02 -2.72 -7.69
C LEU A 41 -15.86 -3.29 -6.27
N ILE A 42 -16.61 -4.34 -5.95
CA ILE A 42 -16.47 -5.04 -4.65
C ILE A 42 -15.06 -5.62 -4.52
N LEU A 43 -14.58 -6.31 -5.56
CA LEU A 43 -13.24 -6.90 -5.56
C LEU A 43 -12.15 -5.82 -5.44
N ALA A 44 -12.26 -4.73 -6.19
CA ALA A 44 -11.34 -3.60 -6.10
C ALA A 44 -11.35 -2.96 -4.70
N PHE A 45 -12.53 -2.82 -4.09
CA PHE A 45 -12.67 -2.33 -2.72
C PHE A 45 -12.01 -3.26 -1.70
N LEU A 46 -12.22 -4.58 -1.82
CA LEU A 46 -11.59 -5.57 -0.95
C LEU A 46 -10.08 -5.58 -1.10
N LEU A 47 -9.56 -5.56 -2.34
CA LEU A 47 -8.14 -5.48 -2.61
C LEU A 47 -7.52 -4.23 -1.99
N ARG A 48 -8.13 -3.06 -2.21
CA ARG A 48 -7.64 -1.79 -1.64
C ARG A 48 -7.68 -1.80 -0.10
N THR A 49 -8.71 -2.38 0.50
CA THR A 49 -8.90 -2.32 1.96
C THR A 49 -7.98 -3.29 2.69
N PHE A 50 -7.82 -4.50 2.15
CA PHE A 50 -7.14 -5.59 2.87
C PHE A 50 -5.77 -5.97 2.32
N VAL A 51 -5.48 -5.72 1.05
CA VAL A 51 -4.29 -6.24 0.39
C VAL A 51 -3.24 -5.17 0.17
N ALA A 52 -3.60 -4.07 -0.49
CA ALA A 52 -2.64 -3.08 -0.94
C ALA A 52 -3.19 -1.66 -0.81
N GLU A 53 -2.37 -0.76 -0.27
CA GLU A 53 -2.73 0.63 -0.05
C GLU A 53 -1.74 1.57 -0.74
N PRO A 54 -2.22 2.49 -1.63
CA PRO A 54 -1.36 3.52 -2.19
C PRO A 54 -1.04 4.59 -1.15
N ARG A 55 0.23 4.99 -1.07
CA ARG A 55 0.71 6.06 -0.19
C ARG A 55 1.53 7.09 -0.96
N TYR A 56 1.44 8.33 -0.52
CA TYR A 56 2.24 9.46 -0.98
C TYR A 56 3.34 9.75 0.04
N ILE A 57 4.54 10.12 -0.42
CA ILE A 57 5.68 10.46 0.42
C ILE A 57 5.77 11.98 0.59
N PRO A 58 5.48 12.52 1.79
CA PRO A 58 5.50 13.96 2.03
C PRO A 58 6.84 14.48 2.54
N SER A 59 7.78 13.61 2.97
CA SER A 59 9.02 14.01 3.65
C SER A 59 10.27 13.40 3.01
N ASP A 60 11.41 14.01 3.30
CA ASP A 60 12.73 13.64 2.80
C ASP A 60 13.49 12.64 3.69
N SER A 61 12.88 12.16 4.77
CA SER A 61 13.52 11.28 5.76
C SER A 61 14.02 9.94 5.21
N MET A 62 13.58 9.54 4.01
CA MET A 62 13.96 8.29 3.34
C MET A 62 14.82 8.52 2.08
N ILE A 63 15.34 9.73 1.85
CA ILE A 63 16.31 9.99 0.79
C ILE A 63 17.60 9.20 1.05
N PRO A 64 18.19 8.60 0.01
CA PRO A 64 17.88 8.68 -1.42
C PRO A 64 16.85 7.65 -1.92
N THR A 65 16.46 6.67 -1.10
CA THR A 65 15.57 5.58 -1.51
C THR A 65 14.20 6.09 -1.95
N LEU A 66 13.57 6.95 -1.13
CA LEU A 66 12.31 7.60 -1.44
C LEU A 66 12.48 9.12 -1.39
N GLN A 67 11.80 9.82 -2.29
CA GLN A 67 11.81 11.28 -2.39
C GLN A 67 10.41 11.84 -2.19
N VAL A 68 10.35 13.11 -1.79
CA VAL A 68 9.06 13.83 -1.72
C VAL A 68 8.35 13.78 -3.07
N GLY A 69 7.08 13.40 -3.06
CA GLY A 69 6.29 13.25 -4.28
C GLY A 69 6.19 11.81 -4.79
N ASP A 70 7.04 10.88 -4.32
CA ASP A 70 6.89 9.46 -4.66
C ASP A 70 5.53 8.93 -4.24
N ARG A 71 4.98 8.05 -5.07
CA ARG A 71 3.77 7.27 -4.74
C ARG A 71 4.11 5.80 -4.79
N LEU A 72 3.74 5.10 -3.74
CA LEU A 72 4.12 3.71 -3.55
C LEU A 72 2.92 2.85 -3.13
N VAL A 73 3.07 1.56 -3.29
CA VAL A 73 2.11 0.55 -2.84
C VAL A 73 2.64 -0.08 -1.56
N VAL A 74 1.79 -0.13 -0.56
CA VAL A 74 2.04 -0.78 0.73
C VAL A 74 1.29 -2.11 0.76
N ASP A 75 2.03 -3.20 0.94
CA ASP A 75 1.49 -4.54 1.14
C ASP A 75 1.12 -4.73 2.62
N LYS A 76 -0.15 -4.93 2.87
CA LYS A 76 -0.72 -5.10 4.22
C LYS A 76 -0.79 -6.57 4.65
N LEU A 77 -0.68 -7.50 3.72
CA LEU A 77 -0.83 -8.94 4.00
C LEU A 77 0.44 -9.60 4.46
N SER A 78 1.60 -9.16 3.99
CA SER A 78 2.89 -9.80 4.29
C SER A 78 3.08 -10.04 5.79
N TYR A 79 2.79 -9.05 6.62
CA TYR A 79 3.01 -9.15 8.07
C TYR A 79 1.90 -9.87 8.85
N LEU A 80 0.87 -10.37 8.18
CA LEU A 80 -0.05 -11.35 8.77
C LEU A 80 0.55 -12.76 8.81
N PHE A 81 1.51 -13.05 7.93
CA PHE A 81 2.08 -14.39 7.75
C PHE A 81 3.53 -14.51 8.24
N HIS A 82 4.26 -13.42 8.30
CA HIS A 82 5.66 -13.39 8.77
C HIS A 82 6.00 -12.08 9.49
N ALA A 83 7.02 -12.12 10.33
CA ALA A 83 7.53 -10.93 10.97
C ALA A 83 8.28 -10.02 9.99
N PRO A 84 8.40 -8.71 10.28
CA PRO A 84 9.27 -7.81 9.53
C PRO A 84 10.71 -8.30 9.50
N ASN A 85 11.36 -8.20 8.35
CA ASN A 85 12.77 -8.51 8.17
C ASN A 85 13.62 -7.24 8.23
N ARG A 86 14.91 -7.39 8.56
CA ARG A 86 15.86 -6.29 8.42
C ARG A 86 15.95 -5.85 6.97
N GLY A 87 15.94 -4.54 6.74
CA GLY A 87 15.93 -3.93 5.42
C GLY A 87 14.55 -3.63 4.88
N ASP A 88 13.46 -4.23 5.43
CA ASP A 88 12.11 -3.88 5.01
C ASP A 88 11.82 -2.40 5.27
N VAL A 89 11.24 -1.73 4.28
CA VAL A 89 10.71 -0.38 4.43
C VAL A 89 9.25 -0.50 4.87
N VAL A 90 8.99 -0.09 6.11
CA VAL A 90 7.68 -0.25 6.76
C VAL A 90 6.93 1.06 6.87
N VAL A 91 5.61 0.99 6.65
CA VAL A 91 4.65 2.07 6.95
C VAL A 91 3.96 1.71 8.26
N PHE A 92 3.89 2.65 9.18
CA PHE A 92 3.38 2.39 10.53
C PHE A 92 2.70 3.63 11.14
N ASN A 93 1.82 3.40 12.09
CA ASN A 93 1.30 4.45 12.96
C ASN A 93 2.36 4.82 13.99
N PRO A 94 2.59 6.13 14.26
CA PRO A 94 3.57 6.54 15.25
C PRO A 94 3.26 5.93 16.62
N PRO A 95 4.29 5.53 17.39
CA PRO A 95 4.08 5.09 18.77
C PRO A 95 3.60 6.26 19.63
N ASP A 96 2.84 5.93 20.69
CA ASP A 96 2.30 6.93 21.62
C ASP A 96 3.39 7.34 22.63
N VAL A 97 4.26 8.24 22.21
CA VAL A 97 5.38 8.76 22.98
C VAL A 97 5.39 10.28 22.97
N SER A 98 5.96 10.89 24.00
CA SER A 98 5.97 12.36 24.17
C SER A 98 6.63 13.10 23.03
N GLU A 99 7.69 12.53 22.45
CA GLU A 99 8.47 13.09 21.35
C GLU A 99 7.67 13.22 20.04
N LEU A 100 6.51 12.56 19.96
CA LEU A 100 5.61 12.55 18.79
C LEU A 100 4.23 13.15 19.09
N SER A 101 4.04 13.76 20.26
CA SER A 101 2.73 14.30 20.71
C SER A 101 2.13 15.33 19.76
N ASP A 102 2.98 16.12 19.10
CA ASP A 102 2.56 17.20 18.19
C ASP A 102 2.28 16.69 16.76
N ILE A 103 2.58 15.43 16.48
CA ILE A 103 2.34 14.80 15.19
C ILE A 103 0.99 14.08 15.29
N GLY A 104 0.00 14.55 14.53
CA GLY A 104 -1.35 13.96 14.54
C GLY A 104 -1.29 12.44 14.35
N LYS A 105 -2.04 11.70 15.15
CA LYS A 105 -2.09 10.21 15.16
C LYS A 105 -2.48 9.59 13.80
N ASP A 106 -3.04 10.40 12.90
CA ASP A 106 -3.44 9.98 11.56
C ASP A 106 -2.32 10.02 10.51
N ASN A 107 -1.13 10.54 10.89
CA ASN A 107 0.02 10.63 10.01
C ASN A 107 0.88 9.36 10.09
N ALA A 108 0.70 8.45 9.14
CA ALA A 108 1.55 7.27 9.05
C ALA A 108 3.00 7.67 8.68
N PHE A 109 3.96 7.04 9.35
CA PHE A 109 5.39 7.18 9.09
C PHE A 109 5.89 6.08 8.17
N ILE A 110 7.03 6.34 7.53
CA ILE A 110 7.74 5.36 6.73
C ILE A 110 9.22 5.37 7.12
N LYS A 111 9.76 4.19 7.48
CA LYS A 111 11.15 3.99 7.88
C LYS A 111 11.63 2.59 7.50
N ARG A 112 12.93 2.37 7.57
CA ARG A 112 13.55 1.07 7.34
C ARG A 112 13.80 0.32 8.64
N VAL A 113 13.46 -0.97 8.66
CA VAL A 113 13.77 -1.86 9.79
C VAL A 113 15.27 -2.14 9.83
N ILE A 114 15.89 -1.79 10.95
CA ILE A 114 17.34 -1.94 11.20
C ILE A 114 17.61 -3.02 12.26
N GLY A 115 16.95 -2.94 13.40
CA GLY A 115 17.10 -3.90 14.49
C GLY A 115 15.86 -4.76 14.67
N LEU A 116 16.07 -6.07 14.85
CA LEU A 116 15.02 -7.05 15.12
C LEU A 116 15.03 -7.42 16.62
N PRO A 117 13.93 -7.97 17.16
CA PRO A 117 13.84 -8.38 18.56
C PRO A 117 15.05 -9.23 19.00
N GLY A 118 15.56 -8.97 20.20
CA GLY A 118 16.71 -9.67 20.79
C GLY A 118 18.07 -9.26 20.21
N GLN A 119 18.13 -8.45 19.16
CA GLN A 119 19.39 -8.01 18.59
C GLN A 119 19.96 -6.82 19.34
N GLN A 120 21.28 -6.83 19.49
CA GLN A 120 22.05 -5.71 20.01
C GLN A 120 22.30 -4.72 18.86
N VAL A 121 21.92 -3.45 19.05
CA VAL A 121 22.14 -2.37 18.10
C VAL A 121 23.01 -1.30 18.75
N ARG A 122 23.93 -0.73 17.99
CA ARG A 122 24.67 0.51 18.34
C ARG A 122 25.00 1.30 17.10
N VAL A 123 25.21 2.60 17.26
CA VAL A 123 25.75 3.45 16.21
C VAL A 123 27.09 4.00 16.69
N GLN A 124 28.13 3.77 15.93
CA GLN A 124 29.47 4.20 16.26
C GLN A 124 30.27 4.49 14.99
N GLN A 125 31.07 5.57 15.01
CA GLN A 125 31.94 5.97 13.88
C GLN A 125 31.20 6.05 12.54
N GLY A 126 29.99 6.60 12.55
CA GLY A 126 29.18 6.81 11.35
C GLY A 126 28.49 5.56 10.79
N GLN A 127 28.51 4.43 11.51
CA GLN A 127 27.97 3.14 11.08
C GLN A 127 27.05 2.51 12.12
N VAL A 128 26.07 1.73 11.65
CA VAL A 128 25.26 0.86 12.50
C VAL A 128 25.96 -0.47 12.68
N TYR A 129 25.93 -0.97 13.91
CA TYR A 129 26.39 -2.33 14.24
C TYR A 129 25.23 -3.14 14.80
N ILE A 130 25.11 -4.38 14.31
CA ILE A 130 24.15 -5.37 14.80
C ILE A 130 24.91 -6.57 15.36
N ASN A 131 24.69 -6.89 16.64
CA ASN A 131 25.41 -7.97 17.32
C ASN A 131 26.95 -7.85 17.15
N ASN A 132 27.45 -6.62 17.30
CA ASN A 132 28.87 -6.25 17.14
C ASN A 132 29.43 -6.35 15.70
N GLN A 133 28.61 -6.64 14.70
CA GLN A 133 29.05 -6.65 13.30
C GLN A 133 28.54 -5.40 12.57
N PRO A 134 29.39 -4.73 11.75
CA PRO A 134 28.95 -3.57 10.99
C PRO A 134 27.87 -3.96 9.99
N LEU A 135 26.79 -3.20 9.95
CA LEU A 135 25.72 -3.39 8.99
C LEU A 135 26.14 -2.78 7.63
N LYS A 136 26.05 -3.58 6.58
CA LYS A 136 26.32 -3.11 5.23
C LYS A 136 25.06 -2.41 4.67
N GLU A 137 25.17 -1.10 4.41
CA GLU A 137 24.04 -0.23 4.05
C GLU A 137 24.38 0.57 2.77
N ASN A 138 24.12 -0.04 1.62
CA ASN A 138 24.45 0.56 0.32
C ASN A 138 23.46 1.67 -0.13
N TYR A 139 22.38 1.89 0.64
CA TYR A 139 21.33 2.85 0.35
C TYR A 139 21.55 4.22 1.03
N LEU A 140 22.56 4.37 1.86
CA LEU A 140 22.85 5.64 2.52
C LEU A 140 23.56 6.62 1.60
N ALA A 141 23.16 7.89 1.66
CA ALA A 141 23.83 8.98 0.94
C ALA A 141 25.07 9.49 1.67
N GLU A 142 25.08 9.44 3.00
CA GLU A 142 26.15 9.98 3.84
C GLU A 142 26.30 9.18 5.16
N PRO A 143 27.46 9.24 5.82
CA PRO A 143 27.66 8.63 7.13
C PRO A 143 26.77 9.25 8.21
N ILE A 144 26.47 8.47 9.23
CA ILE A 144 25.70 8.91 10.41
C ILE A 144 26.57 9.87 11.24
N ARG A 145 25.98 10.98 11.71
CA ARG A 145 26.69 12.03 12.48
C ARG A 145 26.40 11.97 13.99
N TYR A 146 25.64 11.01 14.44
CA TYR A 146 25.33 10.80 15.84
C TYR A 146 25.85 9.43 16.32
N GLU A 147 25.99 9.29 17.63
CA GLU A 147 26.36 8.05 18.30
C GLU A 147 25.16 7.52 19.10
N LEU A 148 24.98 6.22 19.12
CA LEU A 148 24.01 5.56 20.00
C LEU A 148 24.74 4.50 20.83
N PRO A 149 24.59 4.52 22.17
CA PRO A 149 25.10 3.46 23.02
C PRO A 149 24.46 2.13 22.62
N SER A 150 25.14 1.04 23.02
CA SER A 150 24.61 -0.30 22.74
C SER A 150 23.35 -0.57 23.56
N PHE A 151 22.32 -1.06 22.89
CA PHE A 151 21.06 -1.49 23.50
C PHE A 151 20.57 -2.77 22.82
N VAL A 152 19.65 -3.49 23.47
CA VAL A 152 18.99 -4.67 22.92
C VAL A 152 17.56 -4.29 22.53
N VAL A 153 17.14 -4.67 21.33
CA VAL A 153 15.76 -4.45 20.85
C VAL A 153 14.81 -5.36 21.65
N PRO A 154 13.78 -4.82 22.31
CA PRO A 154 12.83 -5.61 23.09
C PRO A 154 12.02 -6.58 22.23
N GLU A 155 11.52 -7.66 22.86
CA GLU A 155 10.57 -8.55 22.21
C GLU A 155 9.29 -7.79 21.77
N GLY A 156 8.73 -8.17 20.62
CA GLY A 156 7.54 -7.52 20.07
C GLY A 156 7.78 -6.15 19.42
N GLN A 157 9.03 -5.65 19.44
CA GLN A 157 9.38 -4.33 18.88
C GLN A 157 10.47 -4.47 17.80
N VAL A 158 10.64 -3.40 17.02
CA VAL A 158 11.74 -3.26 16.06
C VAL A 158 12.38 -1.88 16.21
N PHE A 159 13.63 -1.76 15.79
CA PHE A 159 14.34 -0.48 15.70
C PHE A 159 14.37 -0.04 14.24
N VAL A 160 13.81 1.14 13.95
CA VAL A 160 13.66 1.63 12.58
C VAL A 160 14.38 2.95 12.40
N LEU A 161 15.03 3.14 11.25
CA LEU A 161 15.70 4.39 10.90
C LEU A 161 15.26 4.86 9.51
N GLY A 162 15.28 6.18 9.32
CA GLY A 162 15.20 6.76 7.98
C GLY A 162 16.49 6.53 7.21
N ASP A 163 16.42 6.42 5.90
CA ASP A 163 17.63 6.30 5.06
C ASP A 163 18.40 7.63 5.04
N ASN A 164 17.71 8.76 5.21
CA ASN A 164 18.31 10.06 5.47
C ASN A 164 18.65 10.22 6.96
N ARG A 165 19.66 9.49 7.44
CA ARG A 165 20.03 9.29 8.84
C ARG A 165 20.08 10.54 9.68
N ASN A 166 20.66 11.60 9.14
CA ASN A 166 20.90 12.84 9.85
C ASN A 166 19.72 13.81 9.83
N TYR A 167 18.66 13.49 9.04
CA TYR A 167 17.46 14.31 8.86
C TYR A 167 16.17 13.49 8.99
N SER A 168 16.14 12.58 9.93
CA SER A 168 15.01 11.68 10.16
C SER A 168 14.58 11.70 11.62
N ASN A 169 13.30 11.94 11.88
CA ASN A 169 12.71 11.69 13.18
C ASN A 169 12.27 10.21 13.22
N ASP A 170 13.04 9.37 13.88
CA ASP A 170 12.87 7.93 13.91
C ASP A 170 13.32 7.32 15.25
N SER A 171 13.57 6.03 15.32
CA SER A 171 13.88 5.33 16.56
C SER A 171 15.10 5.86 17.33
N HIS A 172 16.01 6.57 16.68
CA HIS A 172 17.14 7.19 17.40
C HIS A 172 16.69 8.33 18.32
N VAL A 173 15.50 8.91 18.06
CA VAL A 173 14.90 9.98 18.86
C VAL A 173 13.86 9.43 19.85
N TRP A 174 12.90 8.62 19.35
CA TRP A 174 11.72 8.20 20.11
C TRP A 174 11.73 6.73 20.56
N GLY A 175 12.78 5.97 20.26
CA GLY A 175 12.95 4.59 20.75
C GLY A 175 12.36 3.53 19.81
N PHE A 176 11.78 2.49 20.39
CA PHE A 176 11.39 1.30 19.64
C PHE A 176 9.97 1.39 19.07
N LEU A 177 9.78 0.79 17.89
CA LEU A 177 8.49 0.67 17.24
C LEU A 177 7.83 -0.67 17.62
N PRO A 178 6.65 -0.66 18.29
CA PRO A 178 5.88 -1.88 18.48
C PRO A 178 5.43 -2.46 17.13
N LYS A 179 5.59 -3.77 16.92
CA LYS A 179 5.20 -4.43 15.66
C LYS A 179 3.72 -4.27 15.33
N VAL A 180 2.86 -4.15 16.34
CA VAL A 180 1.42 -3.93 16.17
C VAL A 180 1.07 -2.60 15.52
N ASN A 181 1.98 -1.62 15.55
CA ASN A 181 1.80 -0.34 14.88
C ASN A 181 2.10 -0.38 13.39
N ILE A 182 2.72 -1.48 12.89
CA ILE A 182 3.08 -1.60 11.48
C ILE A 182 1.81 -1.87 10.66
N ILE A 183 1.56 -1.00 9.68
CA ILE A 183 0.44 -1.10 8.74
C ILE A 183 0.80 -2.10 7.62
N GLY A 184 2.04 -2.04 7.12
CA GLY A 184 2.48 -2.89 6.03
C GLY A 184 3.86 -2.54 5.50
N ARG A 185 4.29 -3.27 4.47
CA ARG A 185 5.58 -3.11 3.80
C ARG A 185 5.42 -2.30 2.52
N ALA A 186 6.21 -1.23 2.36
CA ALA A 186 6.35 -0.54 1.10
C ALA A 186 7.20 -1.40 0.14
N PHE A 187 6.66 -1.79 -1.02
CA PHE A 187 7.37 -2.73 -1.89
C PHE A 187 7.53 -2.24 -3.32
N TRP A 188 6.65 -1.36 -3.80
CA TRP A 188 6.67 -0.88 -5.17
C TRP A 188 6.37 0.61 -5.27
N ARG A 189 7.22 1.37 -5.98
CA ARG A 189 6.97 2.76 -6.34
C ARG A 189 6.40 2.82 -7.75
N PHE A 190 5.19 3.41 -7.88
CA PHE A 190 4.47 3.50 -9.16
C PHE A 190 4.44 4.91 -9.75
N PHE A 191 4.95 5.90 -9.03
CA PHE A 191 5.09 7.28 -9.50
C PHE A 191 6.23 7.97 -8.76
N PRO A 192 7.03 8.83 -9.41
CA PRO A 192 6.96 9.24 -10.81
C PRO A 192 7.42 8.11 -11.75
N PHE A 193 7.07 8.22 -13.04
CA PHE A 193 7.29 7.14 -14.01
C PHE A 193 8.78 6.87 -14.33
N ASP A 194 9.62 7.89 -14.21
CA ASP A 194 11.10 7.78 -14.37
C ASP A 194 11.77 7.06 -13.20
N ARG A 195 11.05 6.84 -12.09
CA ARG A 195 11.52 6.16 -10.88
C ARG A 195 10.70 4.92 -10.53
N LEU A 196 9.99 4.34 -11.49
CA LEU A 196 9.26 3.09 -11.29
C LEU A 196 10.17 1.97 -10.79
N GLY A 197 9.72 1.19 -9.81
CA GLY A 197 10.49 0.03 -9.37
C GLY A 197 10.21 -0.45 -7.96
N SER A 198 10.88 -1.57 -7.61
CA SER A 198 10.84 -2.13 -6.26
C SER A 198 11.57 -1.23 -5.26
N ILE A 199 11.08 -1.24 -4.03
CA ILE A 199 11.69 -0.56 -2.88
C ILE A 199 12.47 -1.62 -2.10
N THR A 200 13.80 -1.49 -2.15
CA THR A 200 14.74 -2.43 -1.49
C THR A 200 15.67 -1.67 -0.57
#